data_5c16c7d80263e73ab0286c15eeb4b80f
#
_entry.id   5c16c7d80263e73ab0286c15eeb4b80f
#
_cell.length_a   1.000
_cell.length_b   1.000
_cell.length_c   1.000
_cell.angle_alpha   90.00
_cell.angle_beta   90.00
_cell.angle_gamma   90.00
#
_symmetry.space_group_name_H-M   'P 1'
#
loop_
_entity.id
_entity.type
_entity.pdbx_description
1 polymer ?
#
loop_
_entity_poly.entity_id
_entity_poly.type
_entity_poly.pdbx_seq_one_letter_code
_entity_poly.pdbx_strand_id
1 'polypeptide(L)'
;MRHTEERYISLLTDFGFKRIFGTKPNKDLLIDFLNSLFNGEQVVKDVTFLNSEHVGDVHTDRKAIFDVYCENEKGEKFIVEMQNAYQTYFKDRSLYYATFPIREQAQKGEGWNYKLKHVYIVVLLNYDMSDPAFSDDTINHDIGLLDKQTHRVFNDKLTFKYVEISKFNKRIEELKTNYDKWLFVLQNLSRLDCQPEYLKTAVFNRLFAEAEIAKFTRAELREYEDSLKAYRDIKNSLDSAEEKGESKKAIEIAKNLLEMGMPIEKKSNLSKLYNLTK
;
A
#
# COMPACT_ATOMS: atom_id res chain seq x y z
N MET A 1 -20.54 -13.04 21.19
CA MET A 1 -19.48 -13.27 20.18
C MET A 1 -18.15 -13.15 20.91
N ARG A 2 -17.34 -14.20 20.94
CA ARG A 2 -15.98 -14.08 21.48
C ARG A 2 -15.20 -13.23 20.50
N HIS A 3 -14.87 -11.98 20.89
CA HIS A 3 -13.76 -11.27 20.27
C HIS A 3 -12.54 -12.15 20.50
N THR A 4 -12.05 -12.79 19.48
CA THR A 4 -10.68 -13.28 19.45
C THR A 4 -9.84 -12.01 19.53
N GLU A 5 -9.30 -11.72 20.72
CA GLU A 5 -8.44 -10.57 20.94
C GLU A 5 -7.21 -10.79 20.04
N GLU A 6 -7.12 -10.02 18.96
CA GLU A 6 -5.94 -10.01 18.11
C GLU A 6 -4.74 -9.67 19.00
N ARG A 7 -3.66 -10.45 18.94
CA ARG A 7 -2.45 -10.18 19.71
C ARG A 7 -1.66 -9.01 19.16
N TYR A 8 -1.63 -8.88 17.85
CA TYR A 8 -0.87 -7.87 17.13
C TYR A 8 -1.78 -6.98 16.29
N ILE A 9 -1.37 -5.73 16.13
CA ILE A 9 -2.09 -4.78 15.28
C ILE A 9 -2.06 -5.20 13.81
N SER A 10 -3.08 -4.78 13.06
CA SER A 10 -3.08 -4.84 11.60
C SER A 10 -2.30 -3.67 11.01
N LEU A 11 -1.30 -3.97 10.18
CA LEU A 11 -0.53 -2.96 9.44
C LEU A 11 -1.31 -2.35 8.27
N LEU A 12 -2.47 -2.90 7.95
CA LEU A 12 -3.38 -2.37 6.94
C LEU A 12 -4.24 -1.22 7.48
N THR A 13 -4.23 -0.97 8.79
CA THR A 13 -4.91 0.19 9.40
C THR A 13 -4.00 1.41 9.36
N ASP A 14 -4.59 2.61 9.29
CA ASP A 14 -3.83 3.87 9.31
C ASP A 14 -2.95 3.97 10.57
N PHE A 15 -3.51 3.68 11.74
CA PHE A 15 -2.76 3.65 13.00
C PHE A 15 -1.62 2.64 12.97
N GLY A 16 -1.87 1.40 12.57
CA GLY A 16 -0.86 0.34 12.55
C GLY A 16 0.28 0.66 11.60
N PHE A 17 -0.02 1.17 10.42
CA PHE A 17 0.97 1.58 9.44
C PHE A 17 1.85 2.72 9.95
N LYS A 18 1.23 3.80 10.43
CA LYS A 18 1.95 4.97 10.96
C LYS A 18 2.76 4.64 12.22
N ARG A 19 2.26 3.77 13.10
CA ARG A 19 3.00 3.33 14.29
C ARG A 19 4.30 2.62 13.92
N ILE A 20 4.25 1.73 12.96
CA ILE A 20 5.43 0.93 12.58
C ILE A 20 6.37 1.70 11.66
N PHE A 21 5.86 2.45 10.69
CA PHE A 21 6.68 3.09 9.67
C PHE A 21 6.82 4.61 9.82
N GLY A 22 5.95 5.26 10.60
CA GLY A 22 5.88 6.73 10.68
C GLY A 22 6.49 7.34 11.95
N THR A 23 7.12 6.57 12.83
CA THR A 23 7.61 7.05 14.12
C THR A 23 9.14 7.03 14.23
N LYS A 24 9.72 8.07 14.87
CA LYS A 24 11.18 8.16 15.08
C LYS A 24 11.78 6.95 15.80
N PRO A 25 11.16 6.37 16.84
CA PRO A 25 11.70 5.18 17.50
C PRO A 25 11.80 3.96 16.57
N ASN A 26 10.94 3.87 15.55
CA ASN A 26 10.82 2.72 14.66
C ASN A 26 11.41 2.97 13.26
N LYS A 27 12.26 4.00 13.11
CA LYS A 27 12.85 4.33 11.81
C LYS A 27 13.64 3.20 11.17
N ASP A 28 14.24 2.32 11.97
CA ASP A 28 14.95 1.13 11.51
C ASP A 28 14.02 0.11 10.81
N LEU A 29 12.75 0.01 11.21
CA LEU A 29 11.75 -0.82 10.54
C LEU A 29 11.44 -0.28 9.15
N LEU A 30 11.26 1.04 9.03
CA LEU A 30 11.07 1.70 7.73
C LEU A 30 12.28 1.53 6.82
N ILE A 31 13.50 1.73 7.36
CA ILE A 31 14.75 1.59 6.61
C ILE A 31 14.91 0.16 6.07
N ASP A 32 14.69 -0.84 6.92
CA ASP A 32 14.79 -2.25 6.51
C ASP A 32 13.75 -2.61 5.43
N PHE A 33 12.51 -2.14 5.59
CA PHE A 33 11.46 -2.30 4.58
C PHE A 33 11.87 -1.65 3.24
N LEU A 34 12.28 -0.38 3.25
CA LEU A 34 12.69 0.33 2.03
C LEU A 34 13.87 -0.37 1.35
N ASN A 35 14.90 -0.75 2.11
CA ASN A 35 16.06 -1.48 1.57
C ASN A 35 15.67 -2.84 0.97
N SER A 36 14.71 -3.53 1.57
CA SER A 36 14.16 -4.78 1.03
C SER A 36 13.40 -4.55 -0.29
N LEU A 37 12.60 -3.49 -0.36
CA LEU A 37 11.84 -3.12 -1.55
C LEU A 37 12.74 -2.69 -2.70
N PHE A 38 13.75 -1.84 -2.42
CA PHE A 38 14.67 -1.35 -3.45
C PHE A 38 15.71 -2.39 -3.89
N ASN A 39 15.90 -3.45 -3.13
CA ASN A 39 16.77 -4.59 -3.46
C ASN A 39 18.16 -4.20 -4.02
N GLY A 40 18.78 -3.20 -3.43
CA GLY A 40 20.11 -2.70 -3.82
C GLY A 40 20.13 -1.59 -4.87
N GLU A 41 19.03 -1.27 -5.53
CA GLU A 41 18.93 -0.11 -6.44
C GLU A 41 19.15 1.20 -5.68
N GLN A 42 18.61 1.29 -4.48
CA GLN A 42 18.78 2.38 -3.53
C GLN A 42 19.08 1.81 -2.14
N VAL A 43 20.07 2.38 -1.47
CA VAL A 43 20.42 2.03 -0.10
C VAL A 43 20.15 3.22 0.82
N VAL A 44 19.19 3.04 1.71
CA VAL A 44 18.82 4.00 2.75
C VAL A 44 19.56 3.61 4.04
N LYS A 45 20.40 4.51 4.59
CA LYS A 45 21.15 4.28 5.82
C LYS A 45 20.48 4.91 7.03
N ASP A 46 19.85 6.05 6.84
CA ASP A 46 19.11 6.77 7.86
C ASP A 46 17.94 7.53 7.24
N VAL A 47 16.92 7.84 8.06
CA VAL A 47 15.80 8.70 7.66
C VAL A 47 15.50 9.73 8.72
N THR A 48 15.09 10.92 8.25
CA THR A 48 14.51 12.00 9.05
C THR A 48 13.06 12.17 8.63
N PHE A 49 12.13 12.01 9.58
CA PHE A 49 10.72 12.25 9.31
C PHE A 49 10.44 13.73 9.12
N LEU A 50 9.66 14.04 8.11
CA LEU A 50 9.22 15.38 7.74
C LEU A 50 7.75 15.58 8.11
N ASN A 51 7.26 16.82 7.99
CA ASN A 51 5.84 17.08 8.20
C ASN A 51 5.03 16.42 7.08
N SER A 52 4.15 15.49 7.45
CA SER A 52 3.27 14.79 6.52
C SER A 52 2.03 15.59 6.10
N GLU A 53 1.73 16.70 6.80
CA GLU A 53 0.62 17.59 6.46
C GLU A 53 1.12 18.80 5.69
N HIS A 54 0.72 18.89 4.42
CA HIS A 54 1.01 20.05 3.58
C HIS A 54 -0.25 20.86 3.37
N VAL A 55 -0.29 22.01 4.00
CA VAL A 55 -1.33 23.01 3.75
C VAL A 55 -0.91 23.79 2.53
N GLY A 56 -1.76 23.88 1.51
CA GLY A 56 -1.48 24.71 0.33
C GLY A 56 -1.18 26.16 0.71
N ASP A 57 -0.41 26.84 -0.13
CA ASP A 57 0.02 28.22 0.09
C ASP A 57 -1.14 29.24 0.08
N VAL A 58 -2.32 28.82 -0.41
CA VAL A 58 -3.54 29.64 -0.49
C VAL A 58 -4.72 28.86 0.11
N HIS A 59 -5.69 29.55 0.71
CA HIS A 59 -6.89 28.95 1.33
C HIS A 59 -7.71 28.04 0.39
N THR A 60 -7.49 28.11 -0.91
CA THR A 60 -8.14 27.29 -1.94
C THR A 60 -7.37 26.01 -2.30
N ASP A 61 -6.12 25.88 -1.87
CA ASP A 61 -5.30 24.72 -2.20
C ASP A 61 -5.73 23.50 -1.37
N ARG A 62 -5.81 22.35 -2.03
CA ARG A 62 -6.11 21.10 -1.34
C ARG A 62 -4.94 20.69 -0.46
N LYS A 63 -5.24 20.38 0.80
CA LYS A 63 -4.26 19.76 1.70
C LYS A 63 -3.83 18.41 1.15
N ALA A 64 -2.53 18.13 1.20
CA ALA A 64 -2.00 16.79 1.05
C ALA A 64 -1.59 16.28 2.43
N ILE A 65 -2.05 15.08 2.76
CA ILE A 65 -1.67 14.37 3.99
C ILE A 65 -1.07 13.04 3.55
N PHE A 66 0.17 12.81 3.93
CA PHE A 66 0.89 11.58 3.64
C PHE A 66 0.90 10.65 4.85
N ASP A 67 0.85 9.35 4.63
CA ASP A 67 0.97 8.39 5.74
C ASP A 67 2.36 8.45 6.36
N VAL A 68 3.41 8.41 5.54
CA VAL A 68 4.80 8.60 5.95
C VAL A 68 5.51 9.51 4.95
N TYR A 69 6.18 10.54 5.46
CA TYR A 69 7.03 11.43 4.68
C TYR A 69 8.39 11.57 5.35
N CYS A 70 9.45 11.25 4.63
CA CYS A 70 10.80 11.32 5.19
C CYS A 70 11.85 11.65 4.11
N GLU A 71 13.06 12.00 4.58
CA GLU A 71 14.24 12.13 3.73
C GLU A 71 15.37 11.24 4.25
N ASN A 72 16.23 10.76 3.35
CA ASN A 72 17.41 10.01 3.73
C ASN A 72 18.63 10.94 3.94
N GLU A 73 19.79 10.33 4.29
CA GLU A 73 21.06 11.02 4.51
C GLU A 73 21.60 11.77 3.27
N LYS A 74 21.05 11.47 2.06
CA LYS A 74 21.42 12.16 0.81
C LYS A 74 20.47 13.29 0.47
N GLY A 75 19.42 13.52 1.28
CA GLY A 75 18.36 14.49 1.06
C GLY A 75 17.35 14.04 -0.01
N GLU A 76 17.29 12.74 -0.35
CA GLU A 76 16.29 12.17 -1.22
C GLU A 76 15.00 11.98 -0.43
N LYS A 77 13.85 12.27 -1.05
CA LYS A 77 12.54 12.31 -0.40
C LYS A 77 11.75 11.04 -0.65
N PHE A 78 11.08 10.54 0.38
CA PHE A 78 10.23 9.35 0.31
C PHE A 78 8.85 9.69 0.86
N ILE A 79 7.82 9.46 0.04
CA ILE A 79 6.43 9.35 0.49
C ILE A 79 6.07 7.87 0.46
N VAL A 80 5.55 7.34 1.56
CA VAL A 80 5.10 5.95 1.64
C VAL A 80 3.64 5.93 2.05
N GLU A 81 2.81 5.31 1.23
CA GLU A 81 1.34 5.32 1.33
C GLU A 81 0.78 3.89 1.40
N MET A 82 -0.22 3.66 2.24
CA MET A 82 -1.01 2.42 2.27
C MET A 82 -2.41 2.71 1.72
N GLN A 83 -2.81 1.97 0.69
CA GLN A 83 -4.11 2.11 0.05
C GLN A 83 -4.92 0.81 0.17
N ASN A 84 -6.06 0.88 0.85
CA ASN A 84 -6.93 -0.28 1.10
C ASN A 84 -8.12 -0.40 0.15
N ALA A 85 -8.36 0.62 -0.66
CA ALA A 85 -9.48 0.67 -1.58
C ALA A 85 -9.09 1.30 -2.91
N TYR A 86 -9.58 0.74 -4.00
CA TYR A 86 -9.43 1.33 -5.32
C TYR A 86 -10.05 2.73 -5.37
N GLN A 87 -9.34 3.67 -5.95
CA GLN A 87 -9.80 5.03 -6.20
C GLN A 87 -9.51 5.38 -7.66
N THR A 88 -10.55 5.77 -8.40
CA THR A 88 -10.50 6.02 -9.85
C THR A 88 -9.35 6.95 -10.27
N TYR A 89 -9.05 7.98 -9.46
CA TYR A 89 -8.02 8.98 -9.76
C TYR A 89 -6.77 8.82 -8.87
N PHE A 90 -6.48 7.60 -8.44
CA PHE A 90 -5.35 7.39 -7.52
C PHE A 90 -4.00 7.69 -8.19
N LYS A 91 -3.83 7.34 -9.47
CA LYS A 91 -2.60 7.67 -10.23
C LYS A 91 -2.40 9.19 -10.33
N ASP A 92 -3.47 9.95 -10.59
CA ASP A 92 -3.42 11.42 -10.61
C ASP A 92 -3.09 11.98 -9.24
N ARG A 93 -3.67 11.42 -8.17
CA ARG A 93 -3.38 11.82 -6.80
C ARG A 93 -1.92 11.57 -6.42
N SER A 94 -1.36 10.43 -6.76
CA SER A 94 0.05 10.14 -6.47
C SER A 94 1.00 11.06 -7.24
N LEU A 95 0.67 11.40 -8.50
CA LEU A 95 1.40 12.40 -9.27
C LEU A 95 1.30 13.80 -8.62
N TYR A 96 0.11 14.19 -8.16
CA TYR A 96 -0.08 15.45 -7.43
C TYR A 96 0.75 15.46 -6.14
N TYR A 97 0.77 14.36 -5.38
CA TYR A 97 1.58 14.23 -4.16
C TYR A 97 3.08 14.40 -4.43
N ALA A 98 3.58 13.90 -5.55
CA ALA A 98 4.98 14.05 -5.94
C ALA A 98 5.40 15.51 -6.16
N THR A 99 4.45 16.42 -6.47
CA THR A 99 4.75 17.85 -6.68
C THR A 99 5.20 18.54 -5.40
N PHE A 100 4.75 18.11 -4.22
CA PHE A 100 5.11 18.75 -2.94
C PHE A 100 6.61 18.60 -2.64
N PRO A 101 7.19 17.40 -2.54
CA PRO A 101 8.61 17.26 -2.30
C PRO A 101 9.49 17.84 -3.41
N ILE A 102 9.00 17.96 -4.65
CA ILE A 102 9.72 18.65 -5.72
C ILE A 102 9.74 20.16 -5.46
N ARG A 103 8.59 20.77 -5.15
CA ARG A 103 8.47 22.21 -4.85
C ARG A 103 9.27 22.63 -3.63
N GLU A 104 9.27 21.82 -2.58
CA GLU A 104 10.02 22.08 -1.33
C GLU A 104 11.53 22.21 -1.55
N GLN A 105 12.06 21.62 -2.61
CA GLN A 105 13.47 21.73 -2.95
C GLN A 105 13.83 23.08 -3.58
N ALA A 106 12.82 23.83 -4.06
CA ALA A 106 13.02 25.16 -4.64
C ALA A 106 13.33 26.18 -3.53
N GLN A 107 14.59 26.46 -3.30
CA GLN A 107 15.03 27.46 -2.33
C GLN A 107 14.91 28.88 -2.89
N LYS A 108 14.43 29.80 -2.08
CA LYS A 108 14.47 31.23 -2.39
C LYS A 108 15.90 31.74 -2.22
N GLY A 109 16.48 32.36 -3.25
CA GLY A 109 17.78 33.01 -3.17
C GLY A 109 18.65 32.78 -4.40
N GLU A 110 19.77 33.54 -4.46
CA GLU A 110 20.78 33.40 -5.51
C GLU A 110 21.53 32.06 -5.29
N GLY A 111 21.60 31.21 -6.33
CA GLY A 111 22.42 30.01 -6.35
C GLY A 111 21.70 28.67 -6.50
N TRP A 112 20.35 28.64 -6.47
CA TRP A 112 19.67 27.39 -6.81
C TRP A 112 19.64 27.17 -8.32
N ASN A 113 20.26 26.06 -8.77
CA ASN A 113 20.47 25.75 -10.19
C ASN A 113 19.53 24.66 -10.72
N TYR A 114 18.36 24.50 -10.10
CA TYR A 114 17.36 23.46 -10.44
C TYR A 114 17.83 22.02 -10.28
N LYS A 115 18.91 21.75 -9.54
CA LYS A 115 19.39 20.40 -9.25
C LYS A 115 18.51 19.76 -8.19
N LEU A 116 17.65 18.84 -8.61
CA LEU A 116 16.74 18.11 -7.73
C LEU A 116 17.45 16.90 -7.08
N LYS A 117 17.05 16.62 -5.86
CA LYS A 117 17.24 15.33 -5.21
C LYS A 117 16.10 14.38 -5.65
N HIS A 118 16.34 13.08 -5.60
CA HIS A 118 15.36 12.11 -6.00
C HIS A 118 14.11 12.14 -5.08
N VAL A 119 12.95 11.95 -5.67
CA VAL A 119 11.67 11.77 -4.99
C VAL A 119 11.14 10.39 -5.31
N TYR A 120 10.88 9.62 -4.28
CA TYR A 120 10.30 8.27 -4.35
C TYR A 120 8.88 8.32 -3.78
N ILE A 121 7.91 7.86 -4.57
CA ILE A 121 6.53 7.66 -4.13
C ILE A 121 6.31 6.15 -4.06
N VAL A 122 6.31 5.60 -2.85
CA VAL A 122 6.09 4.19 -2.58
C VAL A 122 4.63 4.00 -2.18
N VAL A 123 3.91 3.19 -2.92
CA VAL A 123 2.49 2.93 -2.70
C VAL A 123 2.25 1.45 -2.51
N LEU A 124 1.70 1.08 -1.36
CA LEU A 124 1.30 -0.27 -1.03
C LEU A 124 -0.19 -0.42 -1.29
N LEU A 125 -0.56 -1.24 -2.26
CA LEU A 125 -1.95 -1.47 -2.68
C LEU A 125 -2.47 -2.78 -2.08
N ASN A 126 -3.46 -2.70 -1.21
CA ASN A 126 -4.16 -3.86 -0.66
C ASN A 126 -5.32 -4.30 -1.57
N TYR A 127 -5.20 -4.08 -2.86
CA TYR A 127 -6.13 -4.48 -3.92
C TYR A 127 -5.37 -4.61 -5.25
N ASP A 128 -6.00 -5.28 -6.21
CA ASP A 128 -5.50 -5.38 -7.58
C ASP A 128 -5.89 -4.11 -8.37
N MET A 129 -4.94 -3.47 -9.01
CA MET A 129 -5.20 -2.26 -9.80
C MET A 129 -6.07 -2.53 -11.02
N SER A 130 -6.03 -3.74 -11.58
CA SER A 130 -6.77 -4.12 -12.80
C SER A 130 -6.63 -3.08 -13.92
N ASP A 131 -5.43 -2.49 -14.05
CA ASP A 131 -5.14 -1.39 -14.98
C ASP A 131 -4.21 -1.91 -16.10
N PRO A 132 -4.49 -1.63 -17.39
CA PRO A 132 -3.65 -2.10 -18.51
C PRO A 132 -2.18 -1.67 -18.45
N ALA A 133 -1.85 -0.64 -17.66
CA ALA A 133 -0.47 -0.22 -17.43
C ALA A 133 0.28 -1.11 -16.41
N PHE A 134 -0.45 -1.98 -15.70
CA PHE A 134 0.11 -2.91 -14.72
C PHE A 134 0.03 -4.34 -15.26
N SER A 135 1.09 -5.12 -15.06
CA SER A 135 1.08 -6.53 -15.43
C SER A 135 0.33 -7.36 -14.39
N ASP A 136 -0.49 -8.30 -14.84
CA ASP A 136 -1.24 -9.20 -13.95
C ASP A 136 -0.33 -10.13 -13.13
N ASP A 137 0.87 -10.44 -13.66
CA ASP A 137 1.80 -11.40 -13.06
C ASP A 137 2.82 -10.77 -12.10
N THR A 138 2.86 -9.43 -12.00
CA THR A 138 3.86 -8.73 -11.17
C THR A 138 3.24 -8.07 -9.96
N ILE A 139 3.98 -8.15 -8.82
CA ILE A 139 3.61 -7.46 -7.58
C ILE A 139 4.13 -6.02 -7.59
N ASN A 140 5.32 -5.79 -8.20
CA ASN A 140 6.02 -4.51 -8.16
C ASN A 140 5.99 -3.83 -9.51
N HIS A 141 5.68 -2.53 -9.52
CA HIS A 141 5.70 -1.70 -10.71
C HIS A 141 6.56 -0.46 -10.46
N ASP A 142 7.62 -0.32 -11.24
CA ASP A 142 8.54 0.83 -11.19
C ASP A 142 8.22 1.77 -12.35
N ILE A 143 7.77 2.97 -12.02
CA ILE A 143 7.30 3.96 -12.98
C ILE A 143 8.18 5.20 -12.89
N GLY A 144 8.72 5.63 -14.02
CA GLY A 144 9.59 6.78 -14.13
C GLY A 144 9.32 7.60 -15.38
N LEU A 145 10.09 8.67 -15.57
CA LEU A 145 10.01 9.55 -16.72
C LEU A 145 10.89 9.03 -17.86
N LEU A 146 10.27 8.56 -18.92
CA LEU A 146 10.93 7.97 -20.09
C LEU A 146 10.61 8.78 -21.36
N ASP A 147 11.55 8.82 -22.29
CA ASP A 147 11.31 9.20 -23.67
C ASP A 147 10.46 8.13 -24.37
N LYS A 148 9.31 8.54 -24.92
CA LYS A 148 8.32 7.60 -25.47
C LYS A 148 8.79 6.89 -26.76
N GLN A 149 9.77 7.45 -27.46
CA GLN A 149 10.27 6.88 -28.72
C GLN A 149 11.47 5.96 -28.48
N THR A 150 12.38 6.38 -27.60
CA THR A 150 13.64 5.67 -27.36
C THR A 150 13.57 4.74 -26.16
N HIS A 151 12.54 4.85 -25.32
CA HIS A 151 12.38 4.17 -24.02
C HIS A 151 13.55 4.39 -23.05
N ARG A 152 14.32 5.46 -23.26
CA ARG A 152 15.42 5.82 -22.36
C ARG A 152 14.93 6.74 -21.25
N VAL A 153 15.56 6.63 -20.09
CA VAL A 153 15.27 7.49 -18.94
C VAL A 153 15.54 8.94 -19.34
N PHE A 154 14.50 9.78 -19.30
CA PHE A 154 14.60 11.21 -19.52
C PHE A 154 15.12 11.94 -18.27
N ASN A 155 14.57 11.60 -17.12
CA ASN A 155 14.96 12.16 -15.83
C ASN A 155 14.76 11.12 -14.75
N ASP A 156 15.78 10.91 -13.92
CA ASP A 156 15.82 9.89 -12.87
C ASP A 156 15.40 10.43 -11.48
N LYS A 157 14.91 11.67 -11.39
CA LYS A 157 14.64 12.30 -10.09
C LYS A 157 13.22 12.07 -9.56
N LEU A 158 12.40 11.31 -10.26
CA LEU A 158 11.06 10.93 -9.81
C LEU A 158 10.81 9.45 -10.14
N THR A 159 10.49 8.66 -9.12
CA THR A 159 10.12 7.26 -9.26
C THR A 159 8.88 6.96 -8.44
N PHE A 160 7.91 6.29 -9.05
CA PHE A 160 6.78 5.69 -8.35
C PHE A 160 7.01 4.17 -8.27
N LYS A 161 6.97 3.63 -7.05
CA LYS A 161 6.98 2.19 -6.80
C LYS A 161 5.60 1.77 -6.28
N TYR A 162 4.81 1.14 -7.13
CA TYR A 162 3.54 0.55 -6.72
C TYR A 162 3.75 -0.92 -6.39
N VAL A 163 3.25 -1.34 -5.24
CA VAL A 163 3.35 -2.71 -4.74
C VAL A 163 1.94 -3.24 -4.51
N GLU A 164 1.46 -4.13 -5.35
CA GLU A 164 0.17 -4.79 -5.21
C GLU A 164 0.28 -5.93 -4.20
N ILE A 165 0.24 -5.57 -2.90
CA ILE A 165 0.40 -6.56 -1.82
C ILE A 165 -0.71 -7.62 -1.83
N SER A 166 -1.90 -7.33 -2.39
CA SER A 166 -2.99 -8.28 -2.58
C SER A 166 -2.59 -9.51 -3.43
N LYS A 167 -1.67 -9.33 -4.39
CA LYS A 167 -1.15 -10.41 -5.25
C LYS A 167 -0.12 -11.31 -4.55
N PHE A 168 0.37 -10.93 -3.37
CA PHE A 168 1.31 -11.75 -2.62
C PHE A 168 0.60 -12.91 -1.94
N ASN A 169 0.94 -14.14 -2.31
CA ASN A 169 0.25 -15.36 -1.89
C ASN A 169 1.18 -16.45 -1.31
N LYS A 170 2.45 -16.10 -1.03
CA LYS A 170 3.39 -17.07 -0.45
C LYS A 170 3.00 -17.42 0.98
N ARG A 171 3.07 -18.71 1.28
CA ARG A 171 2.96 -19.23 2.64
C ARG A 171 4.26 -18.95 3.40
N ILE A 172 4.21 -19.06 4.73
CA ILE A 172 5.32 -18.70 5.60
C ILE A 172 6.58 -19.55 5.33
N GLU A 173 6.41 -20.80 4.93
CA GLU A 173 7.50 -21.73 4.60
C GLU A 173 8.18 -21.38 3.26
N GLU A 174 7.52 -20.57 2.43
CA GLU A 174 7.98 -20.17 1.10
C GLU A 174 8.72 -18.84 1.10
N LEU A 175 8.82 -18.16 2.25
CA LEU A 175 9.48 -16.87 2.41
C LEU A 175 11.00 -17.03 2.30
N LYS A 176 11.58 -16.57 1.19
CA LYS A 176 13.01 -16.70 0.92
C LYS A 176 13.78 -15.40 1.18
N THR A 177 13.18 -14.27 0.84
CA THR A 177 13.82 -12.96 0.94
C THR A 177 13.29 -12.15 2.13
N ASN A 178 14.03 -11.13 2.54
CA ASN A 178 13.55 -10.18 3.55
C ASN A 178 12.31 -9.44 3.05
N TYR A 179 12.24 -9.16 1.75
CA TYR A 179 11.09 -8.55 1.10
C TYR A 179 9.83 -9.46 1.18
N ASP A 180 9.97 -10.77 0.91
CA ASP A 180 8.85 -11.72 1.10
C ASP A 180 8.31 -11.65 2.54
N LYS A 181 9.21 -11.58 3.54
CA LYS A 181 8.82 -11.50 4.96
C LYS A 181 8.05 -10.22 5.26
N TRP A 182 8.46 -9.08 4.69
CA TRP A 182 7.74 -7.83 4.84
C TRP A 182 6.34 -7.89 4.20
N LEU A 183 6.21 -8.41 2.98
CA LEU A 183 4.91 -8.56 2.33
C LEU A 183 3.98 -9.48 3.12
N PHE A 184 4.51 -10.60 3.63
CA PHE A 184 3.76 -11.51 4.48
C PHE A 184 3.25 -10.83 5.76
N VAL A 185 4.11 -10.10 6.45
CA VAL A 185 3.77 -9.41 7.70
C VAL A 185 2.77 -8.29 7.47
N LEU A 186 2.91 -7.51 6.39
CA LEU A 186 1.94 -6.48 6.02
C LEU A 186 0.51 -7.03 5.93
N GLN A 187 0.34 -8.22 5.35
CA GLN A 187 -0.98 -8.83 5.19
C GLN A 187 -1.48 -9.61 6.41
N ASN A 188 -0.56 -10.24 7.18
CA ASN A 188 -0.95 -11.33 8.07
C ASN A 188 -0.66 -11.07 9.56
N LEU A 189 0.04 -9.97 9.93
CA LEU A 189 0.50 -9.76 11.30
C LEU A 189 -0.61 -9.90 12.35
N SER A 190 -1.77 -9.29 12.13
CA SER A 190 -2.91 -9.33 13.06
C SER A 190 -3.57 -10.72 13.21
N ARG A 191 -3.26 -11.64 12.29
CA ARG A 191 -3.80 -13.02 12.32
C ARG A 191 -2.89 -14.00 13.04
N LEU A 192 -1.72 -13.54 13.48
CA LEU A 192 -0.72 -14.38 14.12
C LEU A 192 -0.91 -14.39 15.65
N ASP A 193 -0.94 -15.56 16.25
CA ASP A 193 -0.99 -15.72 17.72
C ASP A 193 0.40 -15.59 18.36
N CYS A 194 1.46 -15.85 17.60
CA CYS A 194 2.84 -15.72 18.02
C CYS A 194 3.76 -15.41 16.85
N GLN A 195 4.98 -14.97 17.15
CA GLN A 195 6.00 -14.77 16.12
C GLN A 195 6.50 -16.10 15.57
N PRO A 196 6.31 -16.40 14.27
CA PRO A 196 6.80 -17.61 13.65
C PRO A 196 8.34 -17.68 13.59
N GLU A 197 8.91 -18.90 13.58
CA GLU A 197 10.36 -19.11 13.53
C GLU A 197 11.03 -18.46 12.32
N TYR A 198 10.40 -18.54 11.14
CA TYR A 198 10.87 -17.92 9.90
C TYR A 198 10.99 -16.39 9.94
N LEU A 199 10.33 -15.75 10.90
CA LEU A 199 10.36 -14.30 11.12
C LEU A 199 11.24 -13.89 12.31
N LYS A 200 11.99 -14.81 12.94
CA LYS A 200 12.88 -14.50 14.06
C LYS A 200 14.20 -13.90 13.60
N THR A 201 14.17 -12.62 13.24
CA THR A 201 15.35 -11.79 13.00
C THR A 201 15.28 -10.54 13.87
N ALA A 202 16.39 -9.82 14.04
CA ALA A 202 16.44 -8.65 14.91
C ALA A 202 15.35 -7.61 14.58
N VAL A 203 15.15 -7.34 13.28
CA VAL A 203 14.14 -6.38 12.79
C VAL A 203 12.72 -6.86 13.07
N PHE A 204 12.40 -8.10 12.72
CA PHE A 204 11.05 -8.64 12.97
C PHE A 204 10.78 -8.87 14.44
N ASN A 205 11.80 -9.25 15.27
CA ASN A 205 11.62 -9.31 16.72
C ASN A 205 11.16 -7.97 17.28
N ARG A 206 11.78 -6.88 16.80
CA ARG A 206 11.38 -5.54 17.18
C ARG A 206 9.99 -5.19 16.67
N LEU A 207 9.68 -5.48 15.40
CA LEU A 207 8.35 -5.25 14.84
C LEU A 207 7.26 -5.93 15.67
N PHE A 208 7.41 -7.22 15.99
CA PHE A 208 6.45 -7.95 16.80
C PHE A 208 6.32 -7.37 18.22
N ALA A 209 7.42 -6.87 18.80
CA ALA A 209 7.39 -6.22 20.11
C ALA A 209 6.63 -4.89 20.10
N GLU A 210 6.76 -4.10 19.04
CA GLU A 210 6.07 -2.81 18.85
C GLU A 210 4.60 -2.97 18.43
N ALA A 211 4.29 -4.08 17.77
CA ALA A 211 2.93 -4.39 17.29
C ALA A 211 2.03 -5.05 18.35
N GLU A 212 2.57 -5.43 19.52
CA GLU A 212 1.84 -6.18 20.55
C GLU A 212 0.82 -5.30 21.28
N ILE A 213 -0.47 -5.55 21.08
CA ILE A 213 -1.59 -4.73 21.58
C ILE A 213 -1.58 -4.62 23.11
N ALA A 214 -1.19 -5.71 23.80
CA ALA A 214 -1.14 -5.73 25.27
C ALA A 214 -0.18 -4.68 25.89
N LYS A 215 0.72 -4.11 25.09
CA LYS A 215 1.65 -3.06 25.51
C LYS A 215 1.13 -1.64 25.30
N PHE A 216 -0.04 -1.50 24.68
CA PHE A 216 -0.59 -0.20 24.34
C PHE A 216 -1.15 0.50 25.58
N THR A 217 -0.97 1.81 25.63
CA THR A 217 -1.73 2.67 26.52
C THR A 217 -3.21 2.68 26.14
N ARG A 218 -4.08 3.11 27.06
CA ARG A 218 -5.51 3.23 26.77
C ARG A 218 -5.82 4.18 25.60
N ALA A 219 -5.00 5.22 25.42
CA ALA A 219 -5.15 6.15 24.31
C ALA A 219 -4.80 5.48 22.97
N GLU A 220 -3.63 4.83 22.88
CA GLU A 220 -3.19 4.09 21.70
C GLU A 220 -4.16 2.97 21.32
N LEU A 221 -4.68 2.24 22.32
CA LEU A 221 -5.69 1.19 22.06
C LEU A 221 -6.95 1.77 21.42
N ARG A 222 -7.44 2.92 21.93
CA ARG A 222 -8.61 3.58 21.36
C ARG A 222 -8.37 4.05 19.93
N GLU A 223 -7.22 4.69 19.66
CA GLU A 223 -6.85 5.12 18.31
C GLU A 223 -6.75 3.93 17.35
N TYR A 224 -6.20 2.80 17.82
CA TYR A 224 -6.15 1.57 17.02
C TYR A 224 -7.56 1.02 16.73
N GLU A 225 -8.43 0.94 17.75
CA GLU A 225 -9.81 0.46 17.59
C GLU A 225 -10.61 1.31 16.61
N ASP A 226 -10.47 2.64 16.67
CA ASP A 226 -11.11 3.57 15.73
C ASP A 226 -10.59 3.36 14.30
N SER A 227 -9.28 3.21 14.14
CA SER A 227 -8.63 2.93 12.85
C SER A 227 -9.03 1.55 12.29
N LEU A 228 -9.10 0.54 13.15
CA LEU A 228 -9.53 -0.81 12.78
C LEU A 228 -11.00 -0.85 12.34
N LYS A 229 -11.86 -0.09 13.04
CA LYS A 229 -13.25 0.06 12.65
C LYS A 229 -13.37 0.70 11.27
N ALA A 230 -12.67 1.82 11.04
CA ALA A 230 -12.66 2.49 9.73
C ALA A 230 -12.19 1.55 8.60
N TYR A 231 -11.14 0.77 8.84
CA TYR A 231 -10.66 -0.23 7.89
C TYR A 231 -11.72 -1.31 7.59
N ARG A 232 -12.38 -1.85 8.64
CA ARG A 232 -13.45 -2.84 8.50
C ARG A 232 -14.67 -2.30 7.75
N ASP A 233 -15.05 -1.05 8.01
CA ASP A 233 -16.18 -0.40 7.34
C ASP A 233 -15.91 -0.21 5.84
N ILE A 234 -14.69 0.19 5.46
CA ILE A 234 -14.25 0.26 4.06
C ILE A 234 -14.32 -1.13 3.41
N LYS A 235 -13.73 -2.14 4.05
CA LYS A 235 -13.73 -3.50 3.54
C LYS A 235 -15.14 -4.04 3.33
N ASN A 236 -16.01 -3.92 4.32
CA ASN A 236 -17.41 -4.36 4.23
C ASN A 236 -18.16 -3.63 3.11
N SER A 237 -17.86 -2.35 2.88
CA SER A 237 -18.46 -1.57 1.79
C SER A 237 -18.02 -2.06 0.43
N LEU A 238 -16.74 -2.43 0.28
CA LEU A 238 -16.18 -2.99 -0.95
C LEU A 238 -16.76 -4.39 -1.23
N ASP A 239 -16.74 -5.28 -0.24
CA ASP A 239 -17.30 -6.65 -0.35
C ASP A 239 -18.78 -6.58 -0.76
N SER A 240 -19.55 -5.66 -0.16
CA SER A 240 -20.97 -5.44 -0.52
C SER A 240 -21.17 -4.87 -1.92
N ALA A 241 -20.26 -4.03 -2.39
CA ALA A 241 -20.31 -3.46 -3.75
C ALA A 241 -19.96 -4.50 -4.80
N GLU A 242 -18.99 -5.37 -4.53
CA GLU A 242 -18.60 -6.49 -5.38
C GLU A 242 -19.75 -7.50 -5.52
N GLU A 243 -20.35 -7.94 -4.41
CA GLU A 243 -21.49 -8.87 -4.40
C GLU A 243 -22.68 -8.32 -5.21
N LYS A 244 -22.99 -7.02 -5.05
CA LYS A 244 -24.02 -6.36 -5.84
C LYS A 244 -23.68 -6.28 -7.33
N GLY A 245 -22.40 -6.04 -7.64
CA GLY A 245 -21.90 -6.00 -9.02
C GLY A 245 -22.01 -7.36 -9.70
N GLU A 246 -21.56 -8.43 -9.01
CA GLU A 246 -21.67 -9.81 -9.49
C GLU A 246 -23.15 -10.23 -9.71
N SER A 247 -24.03 -9.90 -8.76
CA SER A 247 -25.45 -10.18 -8.86
C SER A 247 -26.10 -9.50 -10.08
N LYS A 248 -25.77 -8.22 -10.32
CA LYS A 248 -26.25 -7.48 -11.49
C LYS A 248 -25.75 -8.10 -12.79
N LYS A 249 -24.48 -8.45 -12.86
CA LYS A 249 -23.87 -9.08 -14.04
C LYS A 249 -24.47 -10.46 -14.32
N ALA A 250 -24.72 -11.27 -13.28
CA ALA A 250 -25.38 -12.57 -13.41
C ALA A 250 -26.82 -12.43 -13.97
N ILE A 251 -27.58 -11.43 -13.49
CA ILE A 251 -28.94 -11.13 -13.99
C ILE A 251 -28.89 -10.68 -15.45
N GLU A 252 -27.94 -9.84 -15.84
CA GLU A 252 -27.75 -9.36 -17.21
C GLU A 252 -27.42 -10.53 -18.16
N ILE A 253 -26.46 -11.37 -17.78
CA ILE A 253 -26.12 -12.59 -18.54
C ILE A 253 -27.34 -13.50 -18.68
N ALA A 254 -28.10 -13.71 -17.60
CA ALA A 254 -29.31 -14.54 -17.65
C ALA A 254 -30.37 -13.98 -18.61
N LYS A 255 -30.57 -12.64 -18.63
CA LYS A 255 -31.47 -11.96 -19.58
C LYS A 255 -31.00 -12.16 -21.02
N ASN A 256 -29.73 -11.92 -21.31
CA ASN A 256 -29.17 -12.09 -22.66
C ASN A 256 -29.30 -13.53 -23.15
N LEU A 257 -29.09 -14.54 -22.29
CA LEU A 257 -29.27 -15.94 -22.60
C LEU A 257 -30.75 -16.30 -22.86
N LEU A 258 -31.69 -15.63 -22.16
CA LEU A 258 -33.15 -15.76 -22.43
C LEU A 258 -33.52 -15.21 -23.81
N GLU A 259 -33.01 -14.03 -24.16
CA GLU A 259 -33.24 -13.38 -25.45
C GLU A 259 -32.66 -14.20 -26.61
N MET A 260 -31.53 -14.88 -26.38
CA MET A 260 -30.92 -15.80 -27.35
C MET A 260 -31.67 -17.17 -27.49
N GLY A 261 -32.77 -17.37 -26.76
CA GLY A 261 -33.58 -18.59 -26.82
C GLY A 261 -32.96 -19.85 -26.23
N MET A 262 -31.95 -19.71 -25.36
CA MET A 262 -31.32 -20.88 -24.73
C MET A 262 -32.24 -21.58 -23.72
N PRO A 263 -32.35 -22.94 -23.74
CA PRO A 263 -33.15 -23.70 -22.78
C PRO A 263 -32.67 -23.51 -21.34
N ILE A 264 -33.61 -23.48 -20.39
CA ILE A 264 -33.35 -23.23 -18.95
C ILE A 264 -32.37 -24.24 -18.34
N GLU A 265 -32.41 -25.52 -18.78
CA GLU A 265 -31.54 -26.60 -18.31
C GLU A 265 -30.03 -26.34 -18.60
N LYS A 266 -29.71 -25.74 -19.76
CA LYS A 266 -28.32 -25.35 -20.07
C LYS A 266 -27.85 -24.14 -19.26
N LYS A 267 -28.76 -23.32 -18.72
CA LYS A 267 -28.47 -22.12 -17.92
C LYS A 267 -28.01 -22.47 -16.50
N SER A 268 -28.57 -23.54 -15.90
CA SER A 268 -28.16 -24.00 -14.56
C SER A 268 -26.72 -24.55 -14.52
N ASN A 269 -26.25 -25.10 -15.65
CA ASN A 269 -24.89 -25.60 -15.79
C ASN A 269 -23.86 -24.48 -15.99
N LEU A 270 -24.22 -23.37 -16.62
CA LEU A 270 -23.38 -22.20 -16.80
C LEU A 270 -23.20 -21.42 -15.46
N SER A 271 -24.23 -21.33 -14.61
CA SER A 271 -24.11 -20.75 -13.28
C SER A 271 -23.22 -21.58 -12.33
N LYS A 272 -23.21 -22.93 -12.49
CA LYS A 272 -22.31 -23.83 -11.76
C LYS A 272 -20.87 -23.74 -12.25
N LEU A 273 -20.62 -23.54 -13.55
CA LEU A 273 -19.29 -23.32 -14.12
C LEU A 273 -18.67 -22.00 -13.63
N TYR A 274 -19.47 -20.96 -13.46
CA TYR A 274 -19.00 -19.67 -12.95
C TYR A 274 -18.57 -19.73 -11.46
N ASN A 275 -19.17 -20.62 -10.67
CA ASN A 275 -18.80 -20.86 -9.27
C ASN A 275 -17.62 -21.84 -9.09
N LEU A 276 -17.14 -22.50 -10.15
CA LEU A 276 -16.01 -23.45 -10.13
C LEU A 276 -14.68 -22.81 -10.60
N THR A 277 -14.71 -21.54 -11.04
CA THR A 277 -13.53 -20.77 -11.50
C THR A 277 -13.08 -19.69 -10.48
N LYS A 278 -13.56 -19.83 -9.23
CA LYS A 278 -13.01 -19.08 -8.07
C LYS A 278 -12.01 -19.90 -7.30
#